data_c33c34a05a18ec0db0dd571c22df37de
#
_entry.id   c33c34a05a18ec0db0dd571c22df37de
#
_cell.length_a   1.000
_cell.length_b   1.000
_cell.length_c   1.000
_cell.angle_alpha   90.00
_cell.angle_beta   90.00
_cell.angle_gamma   90.00
#
_symmetry.space_group_name_H-M   'P 1'
#
loop_
_entity.id
_entity.type
_entity.pdbx_description
1 polymer ?
#
loop_
_entity_poly.entity_id
_entity_poly.type
_entity_poly.pdbx_seq_one_letter_code
_entity_poly.pdbx_strand_id
1 'polypeptide(L)'
;MDDLPRYRLDDPEREWLEESRSWIKGHFSDKAEENYGDIDAKLAVIRANLAQSWVGPDDTWKLQALGIALGDALADELMLDWITVDDEFGRVPALNWPGTSIVLYPVTMISQRIEAGEEVDVDVIFEQTREKLQEIAFSGDVQ
;
A
#
# COMPACT_ATOMS: atom_id res chain seq x y z
N MET A 1 -23.61 9.74 -2.63
CA MET A 1 -22.30 9.14 -2.89
C MET A 1 -22.40 7.64 -2.98
N ASP A 2 -22.01 7.11 -4.10
CA ASP A 2 -22.11 5.69 -4.31
C ASP A 2 -20.85 4.99 -3.86
N ASP A 3 -21.01 4.08 -2.89
CA ASP A 3 -19.90 3.24 -2.49
C ASP A 3 -19.72 2.14 -3.52
N LEU A 4 -18.47 1.90 -3.90
CA LEU A 4 -18.17 0.79 -4.80
C LEU A 4 -18.34 -0.54 -4.05
N PRO A 5 -18.77 -1.61 -4.75
CA PRO A 5 -18.88 -2.91 -4.10
C PRO A 5 -17.56 -3.37 -3.51
N ARG A 6 -17.62 -3.92 -2.31
CA ARG A 6 -16.45 -4.41 -1.58
C ARG A 6 -16.59 -5.90 -1.33
N TYR A 7 -15.50 -6.61 -1.55
CA TYR A 7 -15.48 -8.06 -1.43
C TYR A 7 -14.24 -8.51 -0.68
N ARG A 8 -14.23 -9.74 -0.23
CA ARG A 8 -13.02 -10.35 0.26
C ARG A 8 -12.06 -10.57 -0.90
N LEU A 9 -10.77 -10.51 -0.63
CA LEU A 9 -9.76 -10.86 -1.63
C LEU A 9 -10.02 -12.29 -2.11
N ASP A 10 -9.94 -12.50 -3.42
CA ASP A 10 -10.00 -13.86 -3.97
C ASP A 10 -8.61 -14.49 -3.96
N ASP A 11 -8.52 -15.77 -4.36
CA ASP A 11 -7.25 -16.49 -4.31
C ASP A 11 -6.16 -15.86 -5.18
N PRO A 12 -6.42 -15.48 -6.43
CA PRO A 12 -5.39 -14.79 -7.22
C PRO A 12 -4.92 -13.49 -6.61
N GLU A 13 -5.83 -12.73 -5.99
CA GLU A 13 -5.46 -11.47 -5.33
C GLU A 13 -4.58 -11.72 -4.11
N ARG A 14 -4.91 -12.71 -3.30
CA ARG A 14 -4.09 -13.09 -2.16
C ARG A 14 -2.71 -13.56 -2.59
N GLU A 15 -2.65 -14.34 -3.67
CA GLU A 15 -1.37 -14.80 -4.22
C GLU A 15 -0.51 -13.64 -4.68
N TRP A 16 -1.11 -12.67 -5.36
CA TRP A 16 -0.40 -11.49 -5.82
C TRP A 16 0.20 -10.71 -4.65
N LEU A 17 -0.59 -10.48 -3.61
CA LEU A 17 -0.09 -9.79 -2.42
C LEU A 17 1.07 -10.58 -1.77
N GLU A 18 0.93 -11.90 -1.67
CA GLU A 18 1.97 -12.74 -1.06
C GLU A 18 3.25 -12.79 -1.90
N GLU A 19 3.13 -12.89 -3.22
CA GLU A 19 4.28 -12.85 -4.10
C GLU A 19 5.02 -11.51 -4.00
N SER A 20 4.25 -10.43 -3.93
CA SER A 20 4.81 -9.10 -3.77
C SER A 20 5.55 -8.95 -2.44
N ARG A 21 4.95 -9.45 -1.36
CA ARG A 21 5.58 -9.44 -0.04
C ARG A 21 6.86 -10.27 -0.03
N SER A 22 6.84 -11.43 -0.68
CA SER A 22 8.02 -12.28 -0.76
C SER A 22 9.16 -11.59 -1.50
N TRP A 23 8.85 -10.89 -2.58
CA TRP A 23 9.86 -10.13 -3.32
C TRP A 23 10.47 -9.03 -2.44
N ILE A 24 9.63 -8.31 -1.68
CA ILE A 24 10.10 -7.27 -0.75
C ILE A 24 10.99 -7.89 0.34
N LYS A 25 10.54 -9.01 0.92
CA LYS A 25 11.29 -9.69 1.97
C LYS A 25 12.67 -10.14 1.50
N GLY A 26 12.80 -10.46 0.23
CA GLY A 26 14.08 -10.84 -0.35
C GLY A 26 15.14 -9.75 -0.32
N HIS A 27 14.76 -8.50 -0.04
CA HIS A 27 15.69 -7.40 0.06
C HIS A 27 16.29 -7.23 1.47
N PHE A 28 15.79 -7.97 2.45
CA PHE A 28 16.38 -7.95 3.79
C PHE A 28 17.52 -8.96 3.85
N SER A 29 18.63 -8.57 4.49
CA SER A 29 19.80 -9.44 4.59
C SER A 29 19.58 -10.61 5.52
N ASP A 30 18.76 -10.44 6.58
CA ASP A 30 18.38 -11.50 7.51
C ASP A 30 17.07 -11.12 8.18
N LYS A 31 16.49 -12.05 8.94
CA LYS A 31 15.27 -11.83 9.71
C LYS A 31 14.16 -11.17 8.89
N ALA A 32 13.98 -11.67 7.66
CA ALA A 32 13.03 -11.07 6.71
C ALA A 32 11.61 -10.98 7.29
N GLU A 33 11.13 -12.02 7.96
CA GLU A 33 9.78 -12.02 8.53
C GLU A 33 9.63 -10.99 9.64
N GLU A 34 10.61 -10.90 10.53
CA GLU A 34 10.59 -9.90 11.61
C GLU A 34 10.66 -8.49 11.06
N ASN A 35 11.56 -8.26 10.11
CA ASN A 35 11.73 -6.94 9.52
C ASN A 35 10.48 -6.52 8.74
N TYR A 36 9.87 -7.45 8.01
CA TYR A 36 8.65 -7.11 7.30
C TYR A 36 7.49 -6.79 8.26
N GLY A 37 7.53 -7.33 9.47
CA GLY A 37 6.56 -6.99 10.51
C GLY A 37 6.73 -5.62 11.12
N ASP A 38 7.85 -4.95 10.85
CA ASP A 38 8.16 -3.64 11.41
C ASP A 38 7.85 -2.53 10.39
N ILE A 39 7.08 -1.52 10.82
CA ILE A 39 6.66 -0.43 9.92
C ILE A 39 7.86 0.33 9.38
N ASP A 40 8.78 0.72 10.26
CA ASP A 40 9.94 1.49 9.84
C ASP A 40 10.84 0.71 8.88
N ALA A 41 10.99 -0.59 9.10
CA ALA A 41 11.78 -1.43 8.22
C ALA A 41 11.12 -1.57 6.83
N LYS A 42 9.79 -1.67 6.78
CA LYS A 42 9.05 -1.67 5.50
C LYS A 42 9.30 -0.37 4.73
N LEU A 43 9.16 0.76 5.39
CA LEU A 43 9.40 2.05 4.75
C LEU A 43 10.85 2.18 4.30
N ALA A 44 11.79 1.70 5.09
CA ALA A 44 13.21 1.75 4.74
C ALA A 44 13.53 0.93 3.49
N VAL A 45 12.95 -0.25 3.33
CA VAL A 45 13.21 -1.09 2.17
C VAL A 45 12.59 -0.48 0.90
N ILE A 46 11.43 0.15 1.02
CA ILE A 46 10.84 0.88 -0.10
C ILE A 46 11.76 2.03 -0.52
N ARG A 47 12.20 2.82 0.46
CA ARG A 47 13.11 3.95 0.24
C ARG A 47 14.38 3.50 -0.47
N ALA A 48 14.97 2.40 -0.02
CA ALA A 48 16.20 1.88 -0.60
C ALA A 48 16.01 1.46 -2.06
N ASN A 49 14.91 0.78 -2.37
CA ASN A 49 14.62 0.37 -3.74
C ASN A 49 14.51 1.58 -4.68
N LEU A 50 13.88 2.64 -4.23
CA LEU A 50 13.72 3.85 -5.02
C LEU A 50 15.03 4.64 -5.14
N ALA A 51 15.77 4.77 -4.03
CA ALA A 51 17.00 5.55 -4.01
C ALA A 51 18.12 4.89 -4.80
N GLN A 52 18.21 3.57 -4.79
CA GLN A 52 19.26 2.83 -5.48
C GLN A 52 18.93 2.53 -6.94
N SER A 53 17.77 2.98 -7.40
CA SER A 53 17.27 2.71 -8.75
C SER A 53 17.20 1.22 -9.08
N TRP A 54 16.93 0.40 -8.08
CA TRP A 54 16.73 -1.05 -8.29
C TRP A 54 15.44 -1.33 -9.04
N VAL A 55 14.53 -0.36 -9.04
CA VAL A 55 13.24 -0.46 -9.71
C VAL A 55 13.14 0.73 -10.66
N GLY A 56 12.99 0.46 -11.95
CA GLY A 56 12.88 1.51 -12.96
C GLY A 56 11.43 1.93 -13.17
N PRO A 57 11.21 3.03 -13.91
CA PRO A 57 9.85 3.54 -14.14
C PRO A 57 8.97 2.61 -14.97
N ASP A 58 9.58 1.66 -15.69
CA ASP A 58 8.82 0.69 -16.50
C ASP A 58 8.59 -0.64 -15.76
N ASP A 59 9.12 -0.78 -14.55
CA ASP A 59 9.00 -2.00 -13.76
C ASP A 59 7.68 -1.99 -12.98
N THR A 60 6.57 -2.00 -13.69
CA THR A 60 5.24 -1.81 -13.10
C THR A 60 4.96 -2.80 -11.97
N TRP A 61 5.26 -4.09 -12.17
CA TRP A 61 5.02 -5.09 -11.14
C TRP A 61 5.78 -4.78 -9.84
N LYS A 62 7.06 -4.39 -9.99
CA LYS A 62 7.89 -4.05 -8.83
C LYS A 62 7.40 -2.79 -8.13
N LEU A 63 7.01 -1.77 -8.91
CA LEU A 63 6.46 -0.54 -8.35
C LEU A 63 5.17 -0.82 -7.59
N GLN A 64 4.33 -1.71 -8.10
CA GLN A 64 3.12 -2.12 -7.41
C GLN A 64 3.44 -2.91 -6.14
N ALA A 65 4.49 -3.74 -6.17
CA ALA A 65 4.94 -4.46 -4.98
C ALA A 65 5.38 -3.49 -3.88
N LEU A 66 6.07 -2.41 -4.25
CA LEU A 66 6.42 -1.35 -3.29
C LEU A 66 5.15 -0.70 -2.72
N GLY A 67 4.14 -0.49 -3.56
CA GLY A 67 2.85 0.03 -3.12
C GLY A 67 2.16 -0.90 -2.13
N ILE A 68 2.24 -2.21 -2.36
CA ILE A 68 1.67 -3.20 -1.44
C ILE A 68 2.38 -3.16 -0.10
N ALA A 69 3.71 -3.03 -0.09
CA ALA A 69 4.46 -2.89 1.15
C ALA A 69 4.06 -1.62 1.90
N LEU A 70 3.88 -0.52 1.19
CA LEU A 70 3.37 0.72 1.78
C LEU A 70 1.98 0.50 2.37
N GLY A 71 1.13 -0.21 1.66
CA GLY A 71 -0.20 -0.57 2.14
C GLY A 71 -0.15 -1.40 3.41
N ASP A 72 0.76 -2.37 3.48
CA ASP A 72 0.92 -3.17 4.70
C ASP A 72 1.36 -2.30 5.88
N ALA A 73 2.24 -1.32 5.64
CA ALA A 73 2.66 -0.39 6.68
C ALA A 73 1.49 0.47 7.17
N LEU A 74 0.67 0.96 6.25
CA LEU A 74 -0.52 1.75 6.59
C LEU A 74 -1.54 0.89 7.33
N ALA A 75 -1.73 -0.36 6.90
CA ALA A 75 -2.67 -1.27 7.54
C ALA A 75 -2.25 -1.54 9.00
N ASP A 76 -0.95 -1.73 9.23
CA ASP A 76 -0.44 -1.96 10.57
C ASP A 76 -0.61 -0.72 11.46
N GLU A 77 -0.34 0.46 10.91
CA GLU A 77 -0.41 1.70 11.67
C GLU A 77 -1.84 2.12 11.99
N LEU A 78 -2.76 1.92 11.04
CA LEU A 78 -4.10 2.47 11.12
C LEU A 78 -5.19 1.40 11.27
N MET A 79 -4.78 0.14 11.41
CA MET A 79 -5.69 -1.00 11.56
C MET A 79 -6.68 -1.10 10.40
N LEU A 80 -6.13 -1.07 9.18
CA LEU A 80 -6.92 -1.20 7.96
C LEU A 80 -6.91 -2.65 7.47
N ASP A 81 -7.93 -3.00 6.71
CA ASP A 81 -8.07 -4.35 6.15
C ASP A 81 -7.92 -4.35 4.64
N TRP A 82 -7.17 -5.30 4.11
CA TRP A 82 -7.14 -5.54 2.68
C TRP A 82 -8.45 -6.15 2.21
N ILE A 83 -9.05 -5.53 1.21
CA ILE A 83 -10.29 -6.00 0.58
C ILE A 83 -10.14 -5.83 -0.93
N THR A 84 -11.15 -6.24 -1.68
CA THR A 84 -11.22 -5.96 -3.11
C THR A 84 -12.34 -4.97 -3.38
N VAL A 85 -12.06 -3.98 -4.19
CA VAL A 85 -13.06 -3.07 -4.74
C VAL A 85 -13.25 -3.42 -6.21
N ASP A 86 -14.50 -3.48 -6.65
CA ASP A 86 -14.83 -3.76 -8.05
C ASP A 86 -15.39 -2.47 -8.65
N ASP A 87 -14.60 -1.85 -9.51
CA ASP A 87 -14.99 -0.62 -10.19
C ASP A 87 -15.15 -0.86 -11.69
N GLU A 88 -15.34 0.23 -12.45
CA GLU A 88 -15.54 0.11 -13.90
C GLU A 88 -14.34 -0.50 -14.64
N PHE A 89 -13.17 -0.49 -14.01
CA PHE A 89 -11.95 -1.05 -14.59
C PHE A 89 -11.66 -2.47 -14.10
N GLY A 90 -12.47 -3.03 -13.21
CA GLY A 90 -12.34 -4.37 -12.69
C GLY A 90 -12.01 -4.39 -11.21
N ARG A 91 -11.56 -5.55 -10.73
CA ARG A 91 -11.27 -5.76 -9.32
C ARG A 91 -9.86 -5.30 -9.00
N VAL A 92 -9.71 -4.59 -7.87
CA VAL A 92 -8.41 -4.12 -7.41
C VAL A 92 -8.32 -4.26 -5.88
N PRO A 93 -7.20 -4.76 -5.36
CA PRO A 93 -6.99 -4.77 -3.91
C PRO A 93 -6.91 -3.34 -3.36
N ALA A 94 -7.52 -3.13 -2.23
CA ALA A 94 -7.59 -1.83 -1.59
C ALA A 94 -7.59 -2.01 -0.07
N LEU A 95 -7.32 -0.95 0.65
CA LEU A 95 -7.40 -0.95 2.10
C LEU A 95 -8.72 -0.32 2.52
N ASN A 96 -9.44 -1.02 3.38
CA ASN A 96 -10.71 -0.58 3.94
C ASN A 96 -10.49 -0.11 5.38
N TRP A 97 -11.00 1.06 5.71
CA TRP A 97 -11.04 1.50 7.10
C TRP A 97 -12.33 0.96 7.70
N PRO A 98 -12.26 -0.05 8.60
CA PRO A 98 -13.47 -0.71 9.09
C PRO A 98 -14.45 0.27 9.72
N GLY A 99 -15.73 0.07 9.41
CA GLY A 99 -16.79 0.91 9.94
C GLY A 99 -16.98 2.22 9.20
N THR A 100 -16.27 2.43 8.10
CA THR A 100 -16.36 3.67 7.32
C THR A 100 -16.53 3.36 5.84
N SER A 101 -16.82 4.38 5.04
CA SER A 101 -16.83 4.28 3.58
C SER A 101 -15.45 4.56 2.97
N ILE A 102 -14.44 4.78 3.78
CA ILE A 102 -13.12 5.19 3.32
C ILE A 102 -12.32 3.98 2.83
N VAL A 103 -11.79 4.08 1.62
CA VAL A 103 -10.86 3.10 1.06
C VAL A 103 -9.63 3.82 0.51
N LEU A 104 -8.49 3.14 0.57
CA LEU A 104 -7.23 3.62 0.01
C LEU A 104 -6.76 2.61 -1.04
N TYR A 105 -6.01 3.08 -2.02
CA TYR A 105 -5.52 2.25 -3.12
C TYR A 105 -3.99 2.26 -3.15
N PRO A 106 -3.32 1.59 -2.19
CA PRO A 106 -1.86 1.69 -2.08
C PRO A 106 -1.09 1.06 -3.24
N VAL A 107 -1.70 0.09 -3.93
CA VAL A 107 -1.03 -0.61 -5.03
C VAL A 107 -0.47 0.37 -6.07
N THR A 108 -1.18 1.46 -6.34
CA THR A 108 -0.77 2.44 -7.34
C THR A 108 -0.24 3.75 -6.78
N MET A 109 -0.15 3.89 -5.47
CA MET A 109 0.32 5.14 -4.86
C MET A 109 1.73 5.52 -5.30
N ILE A 110 2.61 4.55 -5.45
CA ILE A 110 3.97 4.79 -5.89
C ILE A 110 4.06 4.79 -7.40
N SER A 111 3.48 3.79 -8.06
CA SER A 111 3.61 3.64 -9.52
C SER A 111 3.03 4.82 -10.29
N GLN A 112 1.90 5.37 -9.85
CA GLN A 112 1.29 6.52 -10.53
C GLN A 112 2.20 7.74 -10.48
N ARG A 113 2.85 7.98 -9.35
CA ARG A 113 3.76 9.12 -9.20
C ARG A 113 5.00 8.97 -10.06
N ILE A 114 5.57 7.78 -10.08
CA ILE A 114 6.76 7.48 -10.89
C ILE A 114 6.42 7.64 -12.38
N GLU A 115 5.27 7.11 -12.81
CA GLU A 115 4.83 7.20 -14.21
C GLU A 115 4.57 8.65 -14.63
N ALA A 116 4.18 9.50 -13.68
CA ALA A 116 3.97 10.93 -13.92
C ALA A 116 5.26 11.73 -13.87
N GLY A 117 6.41 11.10 -13.64
CA GLY A 117 7.70 11.79 -13.56
C GLY A 117 7.94 12.52 -12.25
N GLU A 118 7.17 12.21 -11.23
CA GLU A 118 7.31 12.85 -9.90
C GLU A 118 8.33 12.11 -9.06
N GLU A 119 8.98 12.83 -8.16
CA GLU A 119 9.80 12.21 -7.14
C GLU A 119 8.90 11.60 -6.07
N VAL A 120 9.30 10.44 -5.55
CA VAL A 120 8.52 9.75 -4.52
C VAL A 120 9.29 9.76 -3.21
N ASP A 121 8.68 10.36 -2.20
CA ASP A 121 9.15 10.28 -0.82
C ASP A 121 8.12 9.45 -0.05
N VAL A 122 8.44 8.18 0.17
CA VAL A 122 7.50 7.24 0.80
C VAL A 122 7.16 7.65 2.23
N ASP A 123 8.10 8.25 2.94
CA ASP A 123 7.85 8.69 4.30
C ASP A 123 6.81 9.81 4.34
N VAL A 124 6.89 10.73 3.39
CA VAL A 124 5.91 11.82 3.27
C VAL A 124 4.53 11.26 2.94
N ILE A 125 4.46 10.33 1.99
CA ILE A 125 3.18 9.70 1.62
C ILE A 125 2.56 9.00 2.84
N PHE A 126 3.36 8.25 3.57
CA PHE A 126 2.90 7.54 4.77
C PHE A 126 2.37 8.51 5.82
N GLU A 127 3.15 9.55 6.13
CA GLU A 127 2.77 10.55 7.14
C GLU A 127 1.53 11.33 6.74
N GLN A 128 1.45 11.78 5.49
CA GLN A 128 0.30 12.54 5.01
C GLN A 128 -0.97 11.70 5.05
N THR A 129 -0.88 10.43 4.67
CA THR A 129 -2.03 9.53 4.71
C THR A 129 -2.48 9.31 6.15
N ARG A 130 -1.53 9.04 7.05
CA ARG A 130 -1.82 8.84 8.46
C ARG A 130 -2.49 10.06 9.07
N GLU A 131 -1.93 11.25 8.82
CA GLU A 131 -2.47 12.49 9.35
C GLU A 131 -3.88 12.75 8.84
N LYS A 132 -4.10 12.51 7.56
CA LYS A 132 -5.42 12.74 6.97
C LYS A 132 -6.49 11.86 7.60
N LEU A 133 -6.19 10.57 7.79
CA LEU A 133 -7.17 9.67 8.42
C LEU A 133 -7.38 10.03 9.88
N GLN A 134 -6.33 10.43 10.60
CA GLN A 134 -6.47 10.88 11.98
C GLN A 134 -7.30 12.16 12.08
N GLU A 135 -7.12 13.07 11.15
CA GLU A 135 -7.94 14.29 11.09
C GLU A 135 -9.40 13.96 10.90
N ILE A 136 -9.72 13.05 9.99
CA ILE A 136 -11.09 12.62 9.73
C ILE A 136 -11.69 12.00 10.98
N ALA A 137 -10.93 11.15 11.67
CA ALA A 137 -11.39 10.52 12.91
C ALA A 137 -11.68 11.56 14.00
N PHE A 138 -10.81 12.57 14.10
CA PHE A 138 -10.96 13.63 15.09
C PHE A 138 -12.17 14.51 14.81
N SER A 139 -12.43 14.78 13.54
CA SER A 139 -13.55 15.66 13.15
C SER A 139 -14.91 15.00 13.33
N GLY A 140 -14.95 13.67 13.47
CA GLY A 140 -16.20 12.93 13.56
C GLY A 140 -16.88 12.74 12.21
N ASP A 141 -16.19 12.99 11.11
CA ASP A 141 -16.76 12.84 9.76
C ASP A 141 -16.70 11.39 9.26
N VAL A 142 -16.24 10.49 10.09
CA VAL A 142 -16.11 9.08 9.74
C VAL A 142 -17.48 8.42 9.77
N GLN A 143 -17.82 7.73 8.71
CA GLN A 143 -19.10 7.02 8.59
C GLN A 143 -18.89 5.53 8.50
#